data_5629b7913923b882facdca8eeaeffaec
#
_entry.id   5629b7913923b882facdca8eeaeffaec
#
_cell.length_a   1.000
_cell.length_b   1.000
_cell.length_c   1.000
_cell.angle_alpha   90.00
_cell.angle_beta   90.00
_cell.angle_gamma   90.00
#
_symmetry.space_group_name_H-M   'P 1'
#
loop_
_entity.id
_entity.type
_entity.pdbx_description
1 polymer ?
#
loop_
_entity_poly.entity_id
_entity_poly.type
_entity_poly.pdbx_seq_one_letter_code
_entity_poly.pdbx_strand_id
1 'polypeptide(L)'
;MTKSRILSSLVALIVAITVAAEDDKLNNFNPVEHAVISQTIAPDARAAGMGDVGAATDPDVNSQFWNPAKYPFCISRSGIALNYTPWLRQLVNDIDLAYVAGYYRIGDYSAVSGSLRYFSLGEVYTSEDENAMTVKPYEMSLDVAYSLMLSEKFSLAAAIRWIYSDLRYNYEEDSKPASAFAADLAMYYQNYINIGSRECQLGLGVNISNIGSKISYYGDDRSQFLPANLRIGASLLIPVDEYNRFAISADANKLLVPTVPAQREGESSADYQARIIEEYSNVSAISGIFKSFSDA
;
A
#
# COMPACT_ATOMS: atom_id res chain seq x y z
N MET A 1 -36.42 -3.51 -18.84
CA MET A 1 -35.86 -2.47 -17.99
C MET A 1 -34.49 -2.94 -17.51
N THR A 2 -33.37 -2.49 -17.75
CA THR A 2 -32.86 -1.39 -18.52
C THR A 2 -31.36 -1.31 -18.21
N LYS A 3 -30.55 -1.97 -19.07
CA LYS A 3 -29.05 -1.96 -18.96
C LYS A 3 -28.50 -0.52 -19.00
N SER A 4 -29.20 0.40 -19.65
CA SER A 4 -28.88 1.83 -19.70
C SER A 4 -29.00 2.52 -18.33
N ARG A 5 -29.93 2.13 -17.48
CA ARG A 5 -30.10 2.77 -16.15
C ARG A 5 -29.03 2.37 -15.14
N ILE A 6 -28.46 1.16 -15.24
CA ILE A 6 -27.37 0.72 -14.36
C ILE A 6 -26.08 1.47 -14.73
N LEU A 7 -25.80 1.61 -16.04
CA LEU A 7 -24.62 2.33 -16.51
C LEU A 7 -24.70 3.84 -16.16
N SER A 8 -25.88 4.45 -16.35
CA SER A 8 -26.08 5.86 -15.97
C SER A 8 -26.03 6.07 -14.45
N SER A 9 -26.49 5.09 -13.65
CA SER A 9 -26.38 5.17 -12.17
C SER A 9 -24.91 5.01 -11.71
N LEU A 10 -24.13 4.18 -12.38
CA LEU A 10 -22.70 4.01 -12.06
C LEU A 10 -21.90 5.27 -12.42
N VAL A 11 -22.18 5.86 -13.58
CA VAL A 11 -21.57 7.12 -14.03
C VAL A 11 -22.02 8.28 -13.11
N ALA A 12 -23.28 8.33 -12.71
CA ALA A 12 -23.79 9.33 -11.78
C ALA A 12 -23.20 9.19 -10.37
N LEU A 13 -22.93 7.95 -9.92
CA LEU A 13 -22.26 7.71 -8.65
C LEU A 13 -20.79 8.16 -8.67
N ILE A 14 -20.07 7.90 -9.78
CA ILE A 14 -18.68 8.36 -9.96
C ILE A 14 -18.64 9.89 -10.01
N VAL A 15 -19.56 10.54 -10.72
CA VAL A 15 -19.66 12.01 -10.78
C VAL A 15 -20.10 12.61 -9.44
N ALA A 16 -20.97 11.93 -8.67
CA ALA A 16 -21.38 12.41 -7.35
C ALA A 16 -20.24 12.35 -6.32
N ILE A 17 -19.34 11.36 -6.43
CA ILE A 17 -18.14 11.27 -5.57
C ILE A 17 -17.16 12.41 -5.87
N THR A 18 -17.06 12.87 -7.12
CA THR A 18 -16.18 14.00 -7.49
C THR A 18 -16.75 15.36 -7.12
N VAL A 19 -18.07 15.53 -7.05
CA VAL A 19 -18.73 16.81 -6.72
C VAL A 19 -18.85 17.03 -5.20
N ALA A 20 -18.83 15.96 -4.39
CA ALA A 20 -18.86 16.10 -2.92
C ALA A 20 -17.52 16.57 -2.29
N ALA A 21 -16.50 16.82 -3.11
CA ALA A 21 -15.17 17.27 -2.65
C ALA A 21 -14.96 18.78 -2.80
N GLU A 22 -16.00 19.55 -3.09
CA GLU A 22 -15.90 21.00 -3.28
C GLU A 22 -16.30 21.80 -2.04
N ASP A 23 -15.45 22.76 -1.74
CA ASP A 23 -15.61 23.96 -0.92
C ASP A 23 -15.68 23.80 0.60
N ASP A 24 -14.58 23.92 1.26
CA ASP A 24 -14.26 24.75 2.46
C ASP A 24 -12.89 24.44 3.09
N LYS A 25 -12.15 23.46 2.55
CA LYS A 25 -10.91 22.95 3.20
C LYS A 25 -9.60 23.34 2.51
N LEU A 26 -9.62 24.19 1.51
CA LEU A 26 -8.39 24.62 0.81
C LEU A 26 -7.41 25.43 1.68
N ASN A 27 -7.86 25.93 2.84
CA ASN A 27 -7.02 26.69 3.77
C ASN A 27 -6.42 25.85 4.91
N ASN A 28 -6.78 24.57 5.04
CA ASN A 28 -6.25 23.67 6.07
C ASN A 28 -5.70 22.39 5.41
N PHE A 29 -4.63 22.53 4.62
CA PHE A 29 -3.91 21.37 4.13
C PHE A 29 -3.16 20.72 5.31
N ASN A 30 -3.70 19.61 5.82
CA ASN A 30 -3.07 18.79 6.84
C ASN A 30 -2.38 17.62 6.15
N PRO A 31 -1.04 17.65 5.97
CA PRO A 31 -0.32 16.56 5.32
C PRO A 31 -0.40 15.28 6.18
N VAL A 32 -0.55 14.16 5.51
CA VAL A 32 -0.39 12.85 6.16
C VAL A 32 1.08 12.47 6.09
N GLU A 33 1.71 12.32 7.25
CA GLU A 33 3.10 11.93 7.35
C GLU A 33 3.23 10.49 7.84
N HIS A 34 4.11 9.72 7.21
CA HIS A 34 4.42 8.35 7.61
C HIS A 34 5.89 8.02 7.31
N ALA A 35 6.44 7.08 8.05
CA ALA A 35 7.75 6.52 7.76
C ALA A 35 7.69 5.45 6.66
N VAL A 36 8.85 4.96 6.25
CA VAL A 36 9.03 3.79 5.36
C VAL A 36 8.28 3.96 4.04
N ILE A 37 8.65 5.00 3.30
CA ILE A 37 8.01 5.37 2.02
C ILE A 37 8.03 4.21 1.01
N SER A 38 9.04 3.35 1.04
CA SER A 38 9.13 2.20 0.15
C SER A 38 7.88 1.30 0.17
N GLN A 39 7.15 1.25 1.28
CA GLN A 39 5.95 0.42 1.41
C GLN A 39 4.75 0.93 0.59
N THR A 40 4.81 2.15 0.08
CA THR A 40 3.75 2.73 -0.78
C THR A 40 4.04 2.59 -2.28
N ILE A 41 5.27 2.24 -2.66
CA ILE A 41 5.70 2.18 -4.06
C ILE A 41 5.27 0.85 -4.67
N ALA A 42 4.61 0.89 -5.84
CA ALA A 42 4.26 -0.31 -6.61
C ALA A 42 5.51 -1.11 -7.00
N PRO A 43 5.60 -2.41 -6.66
CA PRO A 43 6.82 -3.17 -6.91
C PRO A 43 6.90 -3.78 -8.30
N ASP A 44 5.81 -3.88 -9.02
CA ASP A 44 5.73 -4.59 -10.29
C ASP A 44 5.23 -3.73 -11.45
N ALA A 45 5.80 -3.97 -12.63
CA ALA A 45 5.52 -3.19 -13.83
C ALA A 45 4.08 -3.38 -14.35
N ARG A 46 3.44 -4.54 -14.09
CA ARG A 46 2.06 -4.77 -14.53
C ARG A 46 1.10 -3.83 -13.84
N ALA A 47 1.11 -3.81 -12.52
CA ALA A 47 0.22 -2.95 -11.74
C ALA A 47 0.56 -1.47 -11.93
N ALA A 48 1.86 -1.12 -11.96
CA ALA A 48 2.30 0.25 -12.23
C ALA A 48 1.82 0.74 -13.60
N GLY A 49 1.88 -0.10 -14.63
CA GLY A 49 1.35 0.21 -15.97
C GLY A 49 -0.17 0.31 -16.06
N MET A 50 -0.90 -0.20 -15.06
CA MET A 50 -2.36 -0.13 -14.93
C MET A 50 -2.85 0.95 -13.97
N GLY A 51 -1.96 1.83 -13.49
CA GLY A 51 -2.31 2.89 -12.54
C GLY A 51 -2.38 2.41 -11.08
N ASP A 52 -1.49 1.51 -10.70
CA ASP A 52 -1.34 0.97 -9.34
C ASP A 52 -2.59 0.25 -8.81
N VAL A 53 -3.33 -0.41 -9.69
CA VAL A 53 -4.47 -1.26 -9.34
C VAL A 53 -4.02 -2.71 -9.14
N GLY A 54 -4.51 -3.36 -8.08
CA GLY A 54 -4.07 -4.71 -7.77
C GLY A 54 -4.93 -5.48 -6.78
N ALA A 55 -5.85 -4.82 -6.05
CA ALA A 55 -6.65 -5.47 -5.01
C ALA A 55 -7.54 -6.58 -5.56
N ALA A 56 -8.12 -6.37 -6.75
CA ALA A 56 -9.08 -7.28 -7.36
C ALA A 56 -8.70 -7.78 -8.76
N THR A 57 -7.54 -7.39 -9.28
CA THR A 57 -7.03 -7.88 -10.58
C THR A 57 -6.82 -9.39 -10.55
N ASP A 58 -6.73 -9.98 -11.74
CA ASP A 58 -6.45 -11.41 -11.90
C ASP A 58 -5.27 -11.86 -11.02
N PRO A 59 -5.36 -13.02 -10.33
CA PRO A 59 -4.30 -13.54 -9.48
C PRO A 59 -2.99 -13.74 -10.25
N ASP A 60 -1.89 -13.25 -9.69
CA ASP A 60 -0.54 -13.40 -10.25
C ASP A 60 0.52 -13.55 -9.15
N VAL A 61 1.78 -13.70 -9.54
CA VAL A 61 2.89 -13.91 -8.60
C VAL A 61 3.14 -12.70 -7.71
N ASN A 62 2.84 -11.48 -8.18
CA ASN A 62 3.04 -10.23 -7.44
C ASN A 62 1.86 -9.90 -6.50
N SER A 63 0.88 -10.78 -6.39
CA SER A 63 -0.30 -10.58 -5.53
C SER A 63 0.04 -10.37 -4.05
N GLN A 64 1.27 -10.73 -3.60
CA GLN A 64 1.72 -10.53 -2.22
C GLN A 64 1.59 -9.08 -1.74
N PHE A 65 1.97 -8.12 -2.57
CA PHE A 65 1.89 -6.70 -2.24
C PHE A 65 0.46 -6.16 -2.32
N TRP A 66 -0.31 -6.65 -3.29
CA TRP A 66 -1.61 -6.08 -3.63
C TRP A 66 -2.76 -6.69 -2.82
N ASN A 67 -2.83 -8.01 -2.79
CA ASN A 67 -3.84 -8.80 -2.10
C ASN A 67 -3.44 -10.28 -2.07
N PRO A 68 -2.81 -10.77 -1.01
CA PRO A 68 -2.38 -12.16 -0.92
C PRO A 68 -3.53 -13.18 -0.92
N ALA A 69 -4.77 -12.77 -0.62
CA ALA A 69 -5.94 -13.66 -0.70
C ALA A 69 -6.23 -14.18 -2.12
N LYS A 70 -5.60 -13.63 -3.15
CA LYS A 70 -5.72 -14.09 -4.54
C LYS A 70 -5.01 -15.41 -4.82
N TYR A 71 -3.97 -15.77 -4.07
CA TYR A 71 -3.12 -16.93 -4.40
C TYR A 71 -3.84 -18.28 -4.49
N PRO A 72 -4.86 -18.61 -3.68
CA PRO A 72 -5.58 -19.87 -3.87
C PRO A 72 -6.28 -20.00 -5.24
N PHE A 73 -6.54 -18.87 -5.91
CA PHE A 73 -7.14 -18.83 -7.25
C PHE A 73 -6.12 -18.87 -8.40
N CYS A 74 -4.82 -18.85 -8.11
CA CYS A 74 -3.79 -18.98 -9.15
C CYS A 74 -3.90 -20.35 -9.84
N ILE A 75 -3.74 -20.36 -11.16
CA ILE A 75 -3.77 -21.61 -11.96
C ILE A 75 -2.55 -22.46 -11.64
N SER A 76 -1.36 -21.83 -11.59
CA SER A 76 -0.11 -22.53 -11.29
C SER A 76 -0.02 -22.89 -9.79
N ARG A 77 0.59 -24.03 -9.49
CA ARG A 77 0.79 -24.48 -8.11
C ARG A 77 1.80 -23.61 -7.35
N SER A 78 2.75 -23.05 -8.05
CA SER A 78 3.77 -22.17 -7.47
C SER A 78 4.25 -21.18 -8.49
N GLY A 79 4.83 -20.10 -8.02
CA GLY A 79 5.44 -19.07 -8.85
C GLY A 79 6.44 -18.25 -8.06
N ILE A 80 7.40 -17.69 -8.77
CA ILE A 80 8.36 -16.70 -8.25
C ILE A 80 8.49 -15.56 -9.27
N ALA A 81 8.58 -14.34 -8.78
CA ALA A 81 8.84 -13.16 -9.58
C ALA A 81 10.00 -12.36 -9.00
N LEU A 82 10.78 -11.76 -9.89
CA LEU A 82 11.82 -10.80 -9.57
C LEU A 82 11.48 -9.51 -10.32
N ASN A 83 11.35 -8.42 -9.59
CA ASN A 83 11.06 -7.11 -10.12
C ASN A 83 12.19 -6.15 -9.72
N TYR A 84 12.58 -5.30 -10.65
CA TYR A 84 13.55 -4.24 -10.43
C TYR A 84 13.00 -2.95 -11.04
N THR A 85 12.89 -1.91 -10.23
CA THR A 85 12.31 -0.62 -10.63
C THR A 85 13.30 0.49 -10.28
N PRO A 86 13.97 1.10 -11.28
CA PRO A 86 14.70 2.33 -11.08
C PRO A 86 13.71 3.44 -10.74
N TRP A 87 13.82 3.98 -9.52
CA TRP A 87 12.89 4.99 -9.04
C TRP A 87 13.43 6.40 -9.34
N LEU A 88 12.57 7.29 -9.83
CA LEU A 88 12.92 8.68 -10.15
C LEU A 88 14.18 8.87 -11.02
N ARG A 89 14.51 7.92 -11.89
CA ARG A 89 15.78 7.86 -12.62
C ARG A 89 16.10 9.09 -13.47
N GLN A 90 15.10 9.88 -13.84
CA GLN A 90 15.31 11.15 -14.56
C GLN A 90 15.79 12.28 -13.63
N LEU A 91 15.64 12.14 -12.33
CA LEU A 91 16.04 13.11 -11.31
C LEU A 91 17.30 12.65 -10.58
N VAL A 92 17.35 11.37 -10.20
CA VAL A 92 18.42 10.76 -9.41
C VAL A 92 18.70 9.35 -9.97
N ASN A 93 19.98 9.00 -10.16
CA ASN A 93 20.34 7.78 -10.89
C ASN A 93 20.53 6.53 -10.03
N ASP A 94 20.47 6.63 -8.72
CA ASP A 94 20.88 5.60 -7.74
C ASP A 94 19.80 5.22 -6.73
N ILE A 95 18.55 5.65 -6.99
CA ILE A 95 17.39 5.20 -6.20
C ILE A 95 16.76 4.01 -6.92
N ASP A 96 16.76 2.86 -6.25
CA ASP A 96 16.35 1.60 -6.86
C ASP A 96 15.47 0.77 -5.91
N LEU A 97 14.43 0.15 -6.46
CA LEU A 97 13.58 -0.81 -5.79
C LEU A 97 13.79 -2.20 -6.39
N ALA A 98 14.24 -3.14 -5.57
CA ALA A 98 14.25 -4.56 -5.88
C ALA A 98 13.15 -5.28 -5.09
N TYR A 99 12.40 -6.15 -5.74
CA TYR A 99 11.31 -6.89 -5.13
C TYR A 99 11.27 -8.33 -5.64
N VAL A 100 11.27 -9.28 -4.72
CA VAL A 100 11.10 -10.71 -5.00
C VAL A 100 9.83 -11.17 -4.32
N ALA A 101 8.97 -11.86 -5.05
CA ALA A 101 7.76 -12.47 -4.49
C ALA A 101 7.64 -13.92 -4.94
N GLY A 102 7.03 -14.74 -4.10
CA GLY A 102 6.76 -16.13 -4.44
C GLY A 102 5.60 -16.70 -3.65
N TYR A 103 5.00 -17.75 -4.20
CA TYR A 103 3.92 -18.46 -3.54
C TYR A 103 3.97 -19.96 -3.85
N TYR A 104 3.36 -20.74 -2.98
CA TYR A 104 3.12 -22.16 -3.15
C TYR A 104 1.72 -22.52 -2.65
N ARG A 105 0.90 -23.13 -3.52
CA ARG A 105 -0.44 -23.63 -3.17
C ARG A 105 -0.34 -24.97 -2.46
N ILE A 106 -0.91 -25.04 -1.27
CA ILE A 106 -1.01 -26.26 -0.46
C ILE A 106 -2.39 -26.88 -0.72
N GLY A 107 -2.41 -27.85 -1.64
CA GLY A 107 -3.66 -28.42 -2.14
C GLY A 107 -4.45 -27.39 -2.97
N ASP A 108 -5.80 -27.50 -2.90
CA ASP A 108 -6.69 -26.71 -3.73
C ASP A 108 -7.23 -25.45 -3.03
N TYR A 109 -7.13 -25.40 -1.69
CA TYR A 109 -7.82 -24.39 -0.89
C TYR A 109 -6.92 -23.43 -0.16
N SER A 110 -5.60 -23.64 -0.14
CA SER A 110 -4.71 -22.76 0.61
C SER A 110 -3.40 -22.50 -0.11
N ALA A 111 -2.76 -21.39 0.26
CA ALA A 111 -1.43 -21.04 -0.22
C ALA A 111 -0.60 -20.38 0.88
N VAL A 112 0.71 -20.61 0.83
CA VAL A 112 1.71 -19.81 1.52
C VAL A 112 2.43 -18.95 0.51
N SER A 113 2.77 -17.75 0.90
CA SER A 113 3.48 -16.81 0.04
C SER A 113 4.38 -15.91 0.86
N GLY A 114 5.29 -15.22 0.20
CA GLY A 114 6.15 -14.25 0.85
C GLY A 114 6.83 -13.35 -0.14
N SER A 115 7.38 -12.26 0.35
CA SER A 115 8.18 -11.36 -0.46
C SER A 115 9.34 -10.75 0.33
N LEU A 116 10.36 -10.34 -0.43
CA LEU A 116 11.46 -9.53 0.05
C LEU A 116 11.52 -8.26 -0.80
N ARG A 117 11.53 -7.13 -0.13
CA ARG A 117 11.68 -5.81 -0.73
C ARG A 117 12.96 -5.17 -0.23
N TYR A 118 13.71 -4.56 -1.13
CA TYR A 118 14.87 -3.74 -0.83
C TYR A 118 14.78 -2.43 -1.62
N PHE A 119 14.83 -1.31 -0.92
CA PHE A 119 14.76 0.03 -1.51
C PHE A 119 16.00 0.82 -1.12
N SER A 120 16.85 1.13 -2.10
CA SER A 120 17.99 2.03 -1.95
C SER A 120 17.53 3.46 -2.18
N LEU A 121 17.88 4.36 -1.27
CA LEU A 121 17.61 5.79 -1.43
C LEU A 121 18.78 6.55 -2.08
N GLY A 122 19.77 5.80 -2.59
CA GLY A 122 20.93 6.39 -3.27
C GLY A 122 22.05 6.82 -2.32
N GLU A 123 23.00 7.57 -2.86
CA GLU A 123 24.12 8.12 -2.11
C GLU A 123 23.79 9.55 -1.64
N VAL A 124 23.93 9.80 -0.34
CA VAL A 124 23.73 11.12 0.25
C VAL A 124 25.06 11.60 0.83
N TYR A 125 25.45 12.79 0.44
CA TYR A 125 26.65 13.44 0.97
C TYR A 125 26.28 14.25 2.22
N THR A 126 27.05 14.09 3.29
CA THR A 126 26.74 14.68 4.60
C THR A 126 27.16 16.13 4.73
N SER A 127 28.04 16.64 3.88
CA SER A 127 28.40 18.05 3.78
C SER A 127 28.89 18.40 2.37
N GLU A 128 29.03 19.71 2.07
CA GLU A 128 29.63 20.19 0.83
C GLU A 128 31.17 20.32 0.92
N ASP A 129 31.77 19.97 2.06
CA ASP A 129 33.18 20.07 2.32
C ASP A 129 33.99 18.87 1.80
N GLU A 130 35.31 19.01 1.65
CA GLU A 130 36.22 17.94 1.20
C GLU A 130 36.24 16.70 2.13
N ASN A 131 35.71 16.82 3.35
CA ASN A 131 35.57 15.73 4.32
C ASN A 131 34.14 15.14 4.34
N ALA A 132 33.33 15.38 3.31
CA ALA A 132 32.00 14.80 3.22
C ALA A 132 32.02 13.26 3.31
N MET A 133 31.25 12.72 4.21
CA MET A 133 31.03 11.28 4.28
C MET A 133 29.84 10.92 3.40
N THR A 134 29.98 9.84 2.64
CA THR A 134 28.88 9.28 1.84
C THR A 134 28.14 8.25 2.68
N VAL A 135 26.84 8.42 2.79
CA VAL A 135 25.93 7.46 3.40
C VAL A 135 24.99 6.89 2.35
N LYS A 136 24.56 5.65 2.54
CA LYS A 136 23.64 4.94 1.64
C LYS A 136 22.42 4.47 2.44
N PRO A 137 21.44 5.37 2.62
CA PRO A 137 20.21 4.98 3.33
C PRO A 137 19.44 3.94 2.52
N TYR A 138 18.79 3.01 3.23
CA TYR A 138 17.97 1.98 2.60
C TYR A 138 16.84 1.51 3.52
N GLU A 139 15.83 0.97 2.89
CA GLU A 139 14.71 0.30 3.56
C GLU A 139 14.58 -1.13 3.05
N MET A 140 14.23 -2.04 3.94
CA MET A 140 14.03 -3.45 3.60
C MET A 140 12.78 -3.97 4.30
N SER A 141 12.04 -4.85 3.65
CA SER A 141 10.98 -5.60 4.32
C SER A 141 10.92 -7.05 3.86
N LEU A 142 10.57 -7.91 4.79
CA LEU A 142 10.29 -9.32 4.58
C LEU A 142 8.89 -9.62 5.07
N ASP A 143 8.06 -10.19 4.23
CA ASP A 143 6.72 -10.62 4.62
C ASP A 143 6.42 -12.06 4.23
N VAL A 144 5.55 -12.67 5.01
CA VAL A 144 5.03 -14.03 4.78
C VAL A 144 3.52 -13.98 4.98
N ALA A 145 2.77 -14.62 4.10
CA ALA A 145 1.32 -14.70 4.16
C ALA A 145 0.83 -16.15 4.08
N TYR A 146 -0.31 -16.38 4.72
CA TYR A 146 -1.12 -17.56 4.54
C TYR A 146 -2.50 -17.17 4.02
N SER A 147 -2.94 -17.84 2.96
CA SER A 147 -4.20 -17.59 2.27
C SER A 147 -5.05 -18.85 2.30
N LEU A 148 -6.33 -18.70 2.62
CA LEU A 148 -7.29 -19.80 2.74
C LEU A 148 -8.57 -19.48 1.97
N MET A 149 -8.96 -20.37 1.08
CA MET A 149 -10.25 -20.35 0.39
C MET A 149 -11.34 -20.90 1.33
N LEU A 150 -12.31 -20.06 1.67
CA LEU A 150 -13.45 -20.45 2.50
C LEU A 150 -14.62 -20.99 1.69
N SER A 151 -14.66 -20.64 0.41
CA SER A 151 -15.59 -21.21 -0.57
C SER A 151 -14.93 -21.14 -1.96
N GLU A 152 -15.52 -21.80 -2.96
CA GLU A 152 -15.05 -21.75 -4.34
C GLU A 152 -14.90 -20.33 -4.93
N LYS A 153 -15.51 -19.34 -4.29
CA LYS A 153 -15.55 -17.96 -4.77
C LYS A 153 -14.90 -16.96 -3.82
N PHE A 154 -14.54 -17.36 -2.60
CA PHE A 154 -14.11 -16.43 -1.56
C PHE A 154 -12.93 -16.96 -0.76
N SER A 155 -11.93 -16.12 -0.58
CA SER A 155 -10.73 -16.40 0.21
C SER A 155 -10.38 -15.25 1.15
N LEU A 156 -9.66 -15.59 2.20
CA LEU A 156 -9.03 -14.68 3.16
C LEU A 156 -7.52 -14.92 3.17
N ALA A 157 -6.77 -13.90 3.56
CA ALA A 157 -5.37 -14.04 3.88
C ALA A 157 -4.97 -13.15 5.05
N ALA A 158 -3.95 -13.61 5.77
CA ALA A 158 -3.23 -12.82 6.76
C ALA A 158 -1.74 -12.88 6.45
N ALA A 159 -1.06 -11.74 6.57
CA ALA A 159 0.38 -11.65 6.44
C ALA A 159 0.99 -11.01 7.68
N ILE A 160 2.23 -11.37 7.94
CA ILE A 160 3.10 -10.69 8.90
C ILE A 160 4.29 -10.13 8.13
N ARG A 161 4.72 -8.93 8.50
CA ARG A 161 5.81 -8.20 7.85
C ARG A 161 6.77 -7.67 8.89
N TRP A 162 8.05 -7.91 8.65
CA TRP A 162 9.13 -7.23 9.33
C TRP A 162 9.70 -6.16 8.42
N ILE A 163 9.89 -4.96 8.97
CA ILE A 163 10.41 -3.78 8.28
C ILE A 163 11.67 -3.34 8.98
N TYR A 164 12.69 -3.04 8.21
CA TYR A 164 13.94 -2.46 8.66
C TYR A 164 14.25 -1.23 7.81
N SER A 165 14.58 -0.13 8.46
CA SER A 165 14.90 1.13 7.80
C SER A 165 16.18 1.73 8.42
N ASP A 166 17.17 1.99 7.60
CA ASP A 166 18.41 2.66 7.95
C ASP A 166 18.52 3.98 7.19
N LEU A 167 18.00 5.03 7.80
CA LEU A 167 18.01 6.39 7.27
C LEU A 167 19.05 7.27 7.96
N ARG A 168 20.09 6.69 8.58
CA ARG A 168 21.09 7.45 9.32
C ARG A 168 21.80 8.45 8.42
N TYR A 169 21.62 9.71 8.75
CA TYR A 169 22.45 10.81 8.29
C TYR A 169 23.43 11.12 9.42
N ASN A 170 24.71 10.94 9.23
CA ASN A 170 25.76 10.97 10.25
C ASN A 170 25.90 12.27 11.08
N TYR A 171 24.94 13.19 11.03
CA TYR A 171 25.01 14.45 11.75
C TYR A 171 24.43 14.43 13.17
N GLU A 172 23.55 13.47 13.46
CA GLU A 172 22.99 13.33 14.78
C GLU A 172 23.51 12.02 15.38
N GLU A 173 24.35 12.13 16.39
CA GLU A 173 24.95 10.99 17.11
C GLU A 173 23.90 10.02 17.66
N ASP A 174 22.65 10.46 17.80
CA ASP A 174 21.54 9.70 18.38
C ASP A 174 20.69 8.95 17.34
N SER A 175 20.87 9.15 16.02
CA SER A 175 20.06 8.45 15.04
C SER A 175 20.50 6.99 14.88
N LYS A 176 19.53 6.05 14.93
CA LYS A 176 19.76 4.60 14.84
C LYS A 176 18.88 3.99 13.76
N PRO A 177 19.35 2.88 13.13
CA PRO A 177 18.45 2.09 12.31
C PRO A 177 17.24 1.66 13.12
N ALA A 178 16.10 1.63 12.48
CA ALA A 178 14.85 1.31 13.13
C ALA A 178 14.20 0.08 12.50
N SER A 179 13.41 -0.64 13.29
CA SER A 179 12.63 -1.77 12.81
C SER A 179 11.21 -1.74 13.36
N ALA A 180 10.29 -2.28 12.58
CA ALA A 180 8.90 -2.39 12.96
C ALA A 180 8.30 -3.72 12.48
N PHE A 181 7.22 -4.13 13.13
CA PHE A 181 6.40 -5.25 12.69
C PHE A 181 5.03 -4.75 12.28
N ALA A 182 4.50 -5.33 11.22
CA ALA A 182 3.17 -5.05 10.71
C ALA A 182 2.45 -6.35 10.32
N ALA A 183 1.13 -6.26 10.23
CA ALA A 183 0.28 -7.33 9.73
C ALA A 183 -0.60 -6.78 8.60
N ASP A 184 -0.95 -7.66 7.65
CA ASP A 184 -1.93 -7.36 6.62
C ASP A 184 -3.11 -8.34 6.73
N LEU A 185 -4.31 -7.86 6.41
CA LEU A 185 -5.53 -8.66 6.31
C LEU A 185 -6.13 -8.43 4.93
N ALA A 186 -6.41 -9.52 4.22
CA ALA A 186 -6.90 -9.45 2.86
C ALA A 186 -8.08 -10.37 2.61
N MET A 187 -8.95 -9.96 1.70
CA MET A 187 -10.10 -10.72 1.22
C MET A 187 -10.15 -10.64 -0.29
N TYR A 188 -10.54 -11.73 -0.92
CA TYR A 188 -10.75 -11.78 -2.36
C TYR A 188 -11.98 -12.62 -2.70
N TYR A 189 -12.81 -12.08 -3.58
CA TYR A 189 -13.98 -12.74 -4.13
C TYR A 189 -13.87 -12.80 -5.65
N GLN A 190 -14.08 -13.99 -6.23
CA GLN A 190 -14.09 -14.19 -7.66
C GLN A 190 -15.37 -14.94 -8.07
N ASN A 191 -16.05 -14.46 -9.07
CA ASN A 191 -17.22 -15.10 -9.63
C ASN A 191 -17.33 -14.92 -11.14
N TYR A 192 -18.00 -15.81 -11.81
CA TYR A 192 -18.33 -15.69 -13.23
C TYR A 192 -19.76 -15.19 -13.39
N ILE A 193 -19.94 -14.16 -14.20
CA ILE A 193 -21.23 -13.53 -14.47
C ILE A 193 -21.44 -13.42 -15.96
N ASN A 194 -22.69 -13.62 -16.41
CA ASN A 194 -23.02 -13.49 -17.83
C ASN A 194 -23.39 -12.05 -18.17
N ILE A 195 -22.65 -11.44 -19.08
CA ILE A 195 -22.94 -10.12 -19.66
C ILE A 195 -23.24 -10.31 -21.16
N GLY A 196 -24.53 -10.35 -21.48
CA GLY A 196 -25.00 -10.76 -22.82
C GLY A 196 -24.76 -12.25 -23.04
N SER A 197 -24.02 -12.59 -24.09
CA SER A 197 -23.62 -13.97 -24.43
C SER A 197 -22.23 -14.35 -23.92
N ARG A 198 -21.57 -13.49 -23.13
CA ARG A 198 -20.19 -13.71 -22.68
C ARG A 198 -20.18 -13.98 -21.17
N GLU A 199 -19.43 -14.99 -20.78
CA GLU A 199 -19.12 -15.26 -19.38
C GLU A 199 -17.92 -14.40 -18.99
N CYS A 200 -18.15 -13.42 -18.10
CA CYS A 200 -17.15 -12.48 -17.63
C CYS A 200 -16.73 -12.85 -16.22
N GLN A 201 -15.45 -12.66 -15.88
CA GLN A 201 -14.95 -12.86 -14.51
C GLN A 201 -15.04 -11.55 -13.75
N LEU A 202 -15.77 -11.55 -12.63
CA LEU A 202 -15.83 -10.46 -11.65
C LEU A 202 -14.90 -10.78 -10.50
N GLY A 203 -13.97 -9.87 -10.22
CA GLY A 203 -13.12 -9.88 -9.03
C GLY A 203 -13.50 -8.73 -8.10
N LEU A 204 -13.55 -9.00 -6.79
CA LEU A 204 -13.64 -7.98 -5.74
C LEU A 204 -12.55 -8.26 -4.72
N GLY A 205 -11.87 -7.23 -4.25
CA GLY A 205 -10.76 -7.37 -3.31
C GLY A 205 -10.75 -6.28 -2.26
N VAL A 206 -10.34 -6.66 -1.05
CA VAL A 206 -10.05 -5.75 0.05
C VAL A 206 -8.70 -6.14 0.62
N ASN A 207 -7.85 -5.17 0.89
CA ASN A 207 -6.59 -5.36 1.58
C ASN A 207 -6.37 -4.22 2.56
N ILE A 208 -6.15 -4.56 3.83
CA ILE A 208 -5.69 -3.62 4.86
C ILE A 208 -4.25 -4.01 5.16
N SER A 209 -3.32 -3.19 4.73
CA SER A 209 -1.89 -3.47 4.82
C SER A 209 -1.20 -2.56 5.85
N ASN A 210 -0.03 -3.02 6.34
CA ASN A 210 0.85 -2.30 7.25
C ASN A 210 0.19 -1.90 8.59
N ILE A 211 -0.75 -2.69 9.11
CA ILE A 211 -1.27 -2.53 10.47
C ILE A 211 -0.15 -2.93 11.43
N GLY A 212 0.55 -1.97 12.02
CA GLY A 212 1.75 -2.32 12.77
C GLY A 212 2.15 -1.32 13.84
N SER A 213 3.30 -1.60 14.47
CA SER A 213 3.91 -0.68 15.42
C SER A 213 4.38 0.59 14.72
N LYS A 214 4.50 1.67 15.48
CA LYS A 214 5.25 2.84 15.02
C LYS A 214 6.73 2.50 14.90
N ILE A 215 7.45 3.26 14.09
CA ILE A 215 8.90 3.17 13.94
C ILE A 215 9.55 4.45 14.44
N SER A 216 10.70 4.34 15.12
CA SER A 216 11.43 5.48 15.65
C SER A 216 12.91 5.37 15.33
N TYR A 217 13.48 6.46 14.85
CA TYR A 217 14.91 6.61 14.54
C TYR A 217 15.68 7.37 15.65
N TYR A 218 14.97 8.05 16.56
CA TYR A 218 15.53 8.96 17.58
C TYR A 218 15.05 8.66 19.01
N GLY A 219 14.51 7.46 19.25
CA GLY A 219 13.89 7.10 20.53
C GLY A 219 12.36 7.28 20.51
N ASP A 220 11.73 6.88 21.62
CA ASP A 220 10.26 6.69 21.67
C ASP A 220 9.45 7.98 21.45
N ASP A 221 10.00 9.15 21.81
CA ASP A 221 9.28 10.42 21.73
C ASP A 221 9.04 10.93 20.30
N ARG A 222 9.75 10.37 19.30
CA ARG A 222 9.66 10.76 17.89
C ARG A 222 9.26 9.60 16.99
N SER A 223 8.33 8.79 17.45
CA SER A 223 7.85 7.64 16.68
C SER A 223 6.86 8.06 15.58
N GLN A 224 7.05 7.51 14.37
CA GLN A 224 6.23 7.77 13.20
C GLN A 224 5.33 6.57 12.87
N PHE A 225 4.18 6.84 12.28
CA PHE A 225 3.28 5.79 11.82
C PHE A 225 3.85 5.07 10.58
N LEU A 226 3.60 3.77 10.48
CA LEU A 226 3.74 3.05 9.22
C LEU A 226 2.60 3.45 8.26
N PRO A 227 2.80 3.32 6.93
CA PRO A 227 1.77 3.64 5.93
C PRO A 227 0.68 2.56 5.90
N ALA A 228 -0.08 2.45 6.99
CA ALA A 228 -1.25 1.59 7.01
C ALA A 228 -2.25 2.06 5.95
N ASN A 229 -2.72 1.14 5.11
CA ASN A 229 -3.56 1.48 3.97
C ASN A 229 -4.73 0.51 3.81
N LEU A 230 -5.92 1.07 3.64
CA LEU A 230 -7.09 0.33 3.19
C LEU A 230 -7.20 0.46 1.66
N ARG A 231 -7.22 -0.67 0.99
CA ARG A 231 -7.43 -0.76 -0.45
C ARG A 231 -8.66 -1.60 -0.74
N ILE A 232 -9.57 -1.06 -1.54
CA ILE A 232 -10.79 -1.75 -1.99
C ILE A 232 -10.81 -1.69 -3.51
N GLY A 233 -10.93 -2.84 -4.16
CA GLY A 233 -10.88 -2.91 -5.61
C GLY A 233 -11.97 -3.76 -6.22
N ALA A 234 -12.24 -3.48 -7.48
CA ALA A 234 -13.10 -4.27 -8.36
C ALA A 234 -12.44 -4.44 -9.73
N SER A 235 -12.60 -5.61 -10.30
CA SER A 235 -12.10 -5.94 -11.65
C SER A 235 -13.12 -6.74 -12.42
N LEU A 236 -13.29 -6.42 -13.70
CA LEU A 236 -14.12 -7.15 -14.64
C LEU A 236 -13.27 -7.56 -15.83
N LEU A 237 -13.08 -8.88 -16.01
CA LEU A 237 -12.40 -9.45 -17.16
C LEU A 237 -13.43 -9.96 -18.16
N ILE A 238 -13.40 -9.43 -19.38
CA ILE A 238 -14.33 -9.69 -20.45
C ILE A 238 -13.59 -10.44 -21.56
N PRO A 239 -13.90 -11.72 -21.85
CA PRO A 239 -13.35 -12.40 -23.01
C PRO A 239 -13.93 -11.80 -24.29
N VAL A 240 -13.06 -11.35 -25.20
CA VAL A 240 -13.45 -10.80 -26.50
C VAL A 240 -13.57 -11.94 -27.52
N ASP A 241 -12.55 -12.79 -27.55
CA ASP A 241 -12.45 -14.01 -28.36
C ASP A 241 -11.58 -15.06 -27.63
N GLU A 242 -11.20 -16.16 -28.32
CA GLU A 242 -10.41 -17.23 -27.74
C GLU A 242 -9.00 -16.79 -27.27
N TYR A 243 -8.46 -15.70 -27.84
CA TYR A 243 -7.09 -15.22 -27.59
C TYR A 243 -7.06 -13.87 -26.85
N ASN A 244 -8.12 -13.09 -26.94
CA ASN A 244 -8.15 -11.71 -26.46
C ASN A 244 -9.11 -11.55 -25.30
N ARG A 245 -8.64 -10.87 -24.26
CA ARG A 245 -9.43 -10.49 -23.08
C ARG A 245 -9.25 -9.00 -22.81
N PHE A 246 -10.33 -8.35 -22.43
CA PHE A 246 -10.33 -6.96 -22.00
C PHE A 246 -10.62 -6.89 -20.50
N ALA A 247 -9.81 -6.15 -19.75
CA ALA A 247 -10.01 -5.98 -18.31
C ALA A 247 -10.24 -4.51 -17.97
N ILE A 248 -11.20 -4.26 -17.09
CA ILE A 248 -11.42 -2.97 -16.45
C ILE A 248 -11.25 -3.20 -14.95
N SER A 249 -10.37 -2.42 -14.32
CA SER A 249 -10.11 -2.52 -12.89
C SER A 249 -10.08 -1.13 -12.27
N ALA A 250 -10.54 -1.03 -11.01
CA ALA A 250 -10.48 0.19 -10.23
C ALA A 250 -10.23 -0.16 -8.77
N ASP A 251 -9.31 0.56 -8.15
CA ASP A 251 -9.02 0.48 -6.72
C ASP A 251 -9.24 1.85 -6.06
N ALA A 252 -9.85 1.84 -4.88
CA ALA A 252 -9.90 2.98 -3.98
C ALA A 252 -8.93 2.73 -2.82
N ASN A 253 -8.09 3.72 -2.53
CA ASN A 253 -7.10 3.66 -1.47
C ASN A 253 -7.38 4.74 -0.44
N LYS A 254 -7.29 4.38 0.84
CA LYS A 254 -7.29 5.31 1.97
C LYS A 254 -6.11 5.00 2.88
N LEU A 255 -5.23 5.97 3.05
CA LEU A 255 -4.16 5.88 4.05
C LEU A 255 -4.79 5.99 5.45
N LEU A 256 -4.54 4.97 6.27
CA LEU A 256 -5.09 4.85 7.63
C LEU A 256 -4.12 5.44 8.66
N VAL A 257 -3.61 6.61 8.38
CA VAL A 257 -2.69 7.38 9.23
C VAL A 257 -3.36 8.70 9.57
N PRO A 258 -3.35 9.13 10.84
CA PRO A 258 -3.93 10.41 11.22
C PRO A 258 -3.13 11.56 10.61
N THR A 259 -3.79 12.69 10.38
CA THR A 259 -3.12 13.91 9.92
C THR A 259 -2.35 14.57 11.06
N VAL A 260 -1.23 15.20 10.73
CA VAL A 260 -0.50 16.02 11.70
C VAL A 260 -1.32 17.29 11.96
N PRO A 261 -1.61 17.63 13.24
CA PRO A 261 -2.38 18.83 13.55
C PRO A 261 -1.70 20.09 12.99
N ALA A 262 -2.43 20.93 12.28
CA ALA A 262 -1.91 22.20 11.80
C ALA A 262 -1.70 23.20 12.97
N GLN A 263 -0.69 24.07 12.86
CA GLN A 263 -0.46 25.12 13.84
C GLN A 263 -1.65 26.11 13.83
N ARG A 264 -2.18 26.42 15.02
CA ARG A 264 -3.31 27.34 15.16
C ARG A 264 -2.84 28.81 15.06
N GLU A 265 -3.68 29.68 14.59
CA GLU A 265 -3.38 31.10 14.50
C GLU A 265 -3.08 31.67 15.91
N GLY A 266 -1.90 32.29 16.08
CA GLY A 266 -1.45 32.82 17.37
C GLY A 266 -0.87 31.78 18.34
N GLU A 267 -0.79 30.52 17.99
CA GLU A 267 -0.16 29.46 18.80
C GLU A 267 1.37 29.60 18.79
N SER A 268 1.98 29.56 19.96
CA SER A 268 3.44 29.57 20.04
C SER A 268 4.03 28.27 19.49
N SER A 269 5.28 28.30 18.99
CA SER A 269 5.97 27.09 18.52
C SER A 269 6.10 26.03 19.63
N ALA A 270 6.26 26.44 20.90
CA ALA A 270 6.38 25.53 22.02
C ALA A 270 5.03 24.82 22.31
N ASP A 271 3.92 25.57 22.31
CA ASP A 271 2.60 25.00 22.53
C ASP A 271 2.19 24.08 21.38
N TYR A 272 2.54 24.45 20.15
CA TYR A 272 2.33 23.63 18.97
C TYR A 272 3.07 22.30 19.06
N GLN A 273 4.35 22.31 19.44
CA GLN A 273 5.14 21.07 19.62
C GLN A 273 4.57 20.19 20.75
N ALA A 274 4.16 20.80 21.87
CA ALA A 274 3.54 20.06 22.96
C ALA A 274 2.23 19.38 22.51
N ARG A 275 1.43 20.08 21.70
CA ARG A 275 0.19 19.52 21.12
C ARG A 275 0.44 18.43 20.09
N ILE A 276 1.46 18.53 19.24
CA ILE A 276 1.86 17.43 18.32
C ILE A 276 2.22 16.18 19.13
N ILE A 277 2.99 16.33 20.22
CA ILE A 277 3.35 15.19 21.06
C ILE A 277 2.10 14.53 21.65
N GLU A 278 1.16 15.31 22.16
CA GLU A 278 -0.06 14.80 22.79
C GLU A 278 -1.04 14.20 21.77
N GLU A 279 -1.37 14.93 20.71
CA GLU A 279 -2.45 14.59 19.77
C GLU A 279 -2.00 13.64 18.65
N TYR A 280 -0.69 13.53 18.37
CA TYR A 280 -0.16 12.72 17.27
C TYR A 280 0.89 11.71 17.75
N SER A 281 1.96 12.14 18.43
CA SER A 281 3.06 11.24 18.79
C SER A 281 2.69 10.21 19.85
N ASN A 282 1.80 10.54 20.79
CA ASN A 282 1.33 9.63 21.85
C ASN A 282 0.16 8.73 21.40
N VAL A 283 -0.43 8.98 20.23
CA VAL A 283 -1.52 8.15 19.72
C VAL A 283 -0.99 6.79 19.32
N SER A 284 -1.62 5.71 19.80
CA SER A 284 -1.25 4.34 19.43
C SER A 284 -1.54 4.09 17.94
N ALA A 285 -0.81 3.15 17.34
CA ALA A 285 -1.00 2.81 15.92
C ALA A 285 -2.46 2.44 15.59
N ILE A 286 -3.11 1.64 16.44
CA ILE A 286 -4.51 1.24 16.25
C ILE A 286 -5.44 2.44 16.40
N SER A 287 -5.27 3.28 17.42
CA SER A 287 -6.07 4.50 17.59
C SER A 287 -5.89 5.47 16.42
N GLY A 288 -4.67 5.55 15.86
CA GLY A 288 -4.37 6.34 14.67
C GLY A 288 -5.20 5.91 13.45
N ILE A 289 -5.36 4.60 13.25
CA ILE A 289 -6.20 4.05 12.17
C ILE A 289 -7.64 4.57 12.30
N PHE A 290 -8.24 4.50 13.48
CA PHE A 290 -9.61 5.00 13.68
C PHE A 290 -9.68 6.53 13.54
N LYS A 291 -8.70 7.26 14.07
CA LYS A 291 -8.62 8.71 13.97
C LYS A 291 -8.54 9.19 12.51
N SER A 292 -7.84 8.44 11.65
CA SER A 292 -7.72 8.76 10.21
C SER A 292 -9.07 8.88 9.48
N PHE A 293 -10.13 8.25 9.98
CA PHE A 293 -11.47 8.37 9.40
C PHE A 293 -12.19 9.65 9.82
N SER A 294 -11.85 10.23 10.97
CA SER A 294 -12.41 11.51 11.42
C SER A 294 -11.66 12.72 10.86
N ASP A 295 -10.44 12.51 10.39
CA ASP A 295 -9.56 13.57 9.89
C ASP A 295 -9.72 13.79 8.37
N ALA A 296 -10.60 13.02 7.71
CA ALA A 296 -10.80 13.01 6.25
C ALA A 296 -11.88 14.00 5.81
#